data_6d3d7487bea056735a05b56f71421ddb
#
_entry.id   6d3d7487bea056735a05b56f71421ddb
#
_cell.length_a   1.000
_cell.length_b   1.000
_cell.length_c   1.000
_cell.angle_alpha   90.00
_cell.angle_beta   90.00
_cell.angle_gamma   90.00
#
_symmetry.space_group_name_H-M   'P 1'
#
loop_
_entity.id
_entity.type
_entity.pdbx_description
1 polymer ?
#
loop_
_entity_poly.entity_id
_entity_poly.type
_entity_poly.pdbx_seq_one_letter_code
_entity_poly.pdbx_strand_id
1 'polypeptide(L)'
;MNTETRLQDHCNHIAQLIANEDWTNGMTAADFDSADEYEEQNNALRWLAAALDFQWLVSSDRKVLLGARILVAFGGPNIWVDTRTGRVEGHWWGETAVAEYPQNNGAAELDDACEALFAC
;
A
#
# COMPACT_ATOMS: atom_id res chain seq x y z
N MET A 1 23.23 -5.10 10.27
CA MET A 1 22.08 -4.20 10.06
C MET A 1 21.15 -4.32 11.27
N ASN A 2 20.79 -3.22 11.90
CA ASN A 2 19.92 -3.25 13.06
C ASN A 2 18.43 -3.26 12.62
N THR A 3 17.54 -3.49 13.59
CA THR A 3 16.10 -3.58 13.33
C THR A 3 15.52 -2.29 12.75
N GLU A 4 15.98 -1.15 13.23
CA GLU A 4 15.54 0.16 12.76
C GLU A 4 15.82 0.36 11.27
N THR A 5 17.02 -0.01 10.81
CA THR A 5 17.38 0.09 9.39
C THR A 5 16.50 -0.80 8.53
N ARG A 6 16.22 -2.03 8.98
CA ARG A 6 15.33 -2.97 8.27
C ARG A 6 13.91 -2.43 8.18
N LEU A 7 13.42 -1.88 9.28
CA LEU A 7 12.07 -1.31 9.30
C LEU A 7 11.95 -0.14 8.33
N GLN A 8 12.94 0.76 8.33
CA GLN A 8 12.98 1.88 7.40
C GLN A 8 13.05 1.41 5.96
N ASP A 9 13.87 0.39 5.68
CA ASP A 9 13.99 -0.17 4.33
C ASP A 9 12.67 -0.79 3.85
N HIS A 10 11.94 -1.47 4.72
CA HIS A 10 10.62 -2.02 4.40
C HIS A 10 9.63 -0.90 4.05
N CYS A 11 9.58 0.15 4.87
CA CYS A 11 8.70 1.28 4.62
C CYS A 11 9.05 2.00 3.31
N ASN A 12 10.34 2.21 3.06
CA ASN A 12 10.83 2.82 1.82
C ASN A 12 10.45 1.99 0.60
N HIS A 13 10.59 0.66 0.71
CA HIS A 13 10.25 -0.25 -0.37
C HIS A 13 8.76 -0.15 -0.75
N ILE A 14 7.88 -0.17 0.24
CA ILE A 14 6.44 -0.07 0.00
C ILE A 14 6.09 1.30 -0.59
N ALA A 15 6.69 2.38 -0.10
CA ALA A 15 6.48 3.71 -0.67
C ALA A 15 6.91 3.76 -2.14
N GLN A 16 8.01 3.10 -2.50
CA GLN A 16 8.47 3.01 -3.89
C GLN A 16 7.55 2.17 -4.76
N LEU A 17 6.99 1.06 -4.25
CA LEU A 17 6.00 0.28 -4.98
C LEU A 17 4.83 1.17 -5.42
N ILE A 18 4.31 1.95 -4.50
CA ILE A 18 3.18 2.84 -4.77
C ILE A 18 3.60 3.92 -5.78
N ALA A 19 4.74 4.57 -5.55
CA ALA A 19 5.22 5.64 -6.42
C ALA A 19 5.45 5.18 -7.86
N ASN A 20 5.86 3.93 -8.04
CA ASN A 20 6.21 3.35 -9.34
C ASN A 20 5.07 2.53 -9.95
N GLU A 21 3.92 2.44 -9.29
CA GLU A 21 2.80 1.62 -9.73
C GLU A 21 3.21 0.16 -9.93
N ASP A 22 4.10 -0.34 -9.06
CA ASP A 22 4.63 -1.71 -9.12
C ASP A 22 3.86 -2.61 -8.14
N TRP A 23 2.61 -2.88 -8.46
CA TRP A 23 1.68 -3.59 -7.58
C TRP A 23 1.96 -5.10 -7.50
N THR A 24 2.83 -5.63 -8.36
CA THR A 24 3.27 -7.03 -8.32
C THR A 24 4.55 -7.23 -7.53
N ASN A 25 5.11 -6.17 -6.95
CA ASN A 25 6.32 -6.20 -6.12
C ASN A 25 7.53 -6.76 -6.89
N GLY A 26 7.84 -6.12 -8.02
CA GLY A 26 9.05 -6.41 -8.80
C GLY A 26 8.89 -7.49 -9.85
N MET A 27 7.71 -8.09 -10.00
CA MET A 27 7.49 -9.03 -11.09
C MET A 27 7.42 -8.29 -12.44
N THR A 28 7.76 -8.99 -13.50
CA THR A 28 7.72 -8.47 -14.86
C THR A 28 6.81 -9.34 -15.73
N ALA A 29 6.53 -8.88 -16.95
CA ALA A 29 5.71 -9.65 -17.89
C ALA A 29 6.28 -11.06 -18.15
N ALA A 30 7.60 -11.24 -18.02
CA ALA A 30 8.25 -12.54 -18.19
C ALA A 30 7.88 -13.55 -17.09
N ASP A 31 7.40 -13.07 -15.93
CA ASP A 31 6.99 -13.93 -14.82
C ASP A 31 5.56 -14.48 -14.98
N PHE A 32 4.87 -14.05 -16.04
CA PHE A 32 3.49 -14.45 -16.31
C PHE A 32 3.40 -15.15 -17.67
N ASP A 33 2.31 -15.88 -17.91
CA ASP A 33 2.07 -16.60 -19.15
C ASP A 33 1.86 -15.65 -20.34
N SER A 34 1.39 -14.42 -20.09
CA SER A 34 1.16 -13.42 -21.13
C SER A 34 1.31 -12.01 -20.56
N ALA A 35 1.52 -11.04 -21.46
CA ALA A 35 1.55 -9.64 -21.10
C ALA A 35 0.19 -9.18 -20.57
N ASP A 36 -0.90 -9.72 -21.09
CA ASP A 36 -2.25 -9.41 -20.64
C ASP A 36 -2.47 -9.86 -19.20
N GLU A 37 -1.96 -11.03 -18.83
CA GLU A 37 -2.03 -11.53 -17.47
C GLU A 37 -1.24 -10.65 -16.51
N TYR A 38 -0.05 -10.22 -16.92
CA TYR A 38 0.74 -9.28 -16.12
C TYR A 38 -0.01 -7.98 -15.88
N GLU A 39 -0.59 -7.38 -16.91
CA GLU A 39 -1.36 -6.14 -16.76
C GLU A 39 -2.58 -6.32 -15.85
N GLU A 40 -3.25 -7.47 -15.95
CA GLU A 40 -4.39 -7.78 -15.09
C GLU A 40 -3.98 -7.88 -13.62
N GLN A 41 -2.82 -8.45 -13.32
CA GLN A 41 -2.34 -8.62 -11.96
C GLN A 41 -1.66 -7.35 -11.42
N ASN A 42 -1.08 -6.52 -12.28
CA ASN A 42 -0.37 -5.31 -11.86
C ASN A 42 -1.33 -4.13 -11.71
N ASN A 43 -2.18 -4.20 -10.70
CA ASN A 43 -3.09 -3.09 -10.38
C ASN A 43 -3.29 -2.98 -8.88
N ALA A 44 -3.63 -1.77 -8.43
CA ALA A 44 -3.77 -1.45 -7.01
C ALA A 44 -4.87 -2.24 -6.33
N LEU A 45 -5.97 -2.53 -7.02
CA LEU A 45 -7.07 -3.29 -6.42
C LEU A 45 -6.66 -4.71 -6.07
N ARG A 46 -5.86 -5.36 -6.94
CA ARG A 46 -5.29 -6.69 -6.65
C ARG A 46 -4.34 -6.64 -5.45
N TRP A 47 -3.51 -5.61 -5.40
CA TRP A 47 -2.59 -5.42 -4.28
C TRP A 47 -3.34 -5.22 -2.96
N LEU A 48 -4.39 -4.40 -2.98
CA LEU A 48 -5.26 -4.19 -1.80
C LEU A 48 -5.96 -5.47 -1.37
N ALA A 49 -6.40 -6.30 -2.32
CA ALA A 49 -7.10 -7.54 -2.02
C ALA A 49 -6.24 -8.51 -1.20
N ALA A 50 -4.91 -8.39 -1.29
CA ALA A 50 -3.96 -9.19 -0.51
C ALA A 50 -3.62 -8.58 0.85
N ALA A 51 -4.10 -7.39 1.17
CA ALA A 51 -3.82 -6.73 2.43
C ALA A 51 -4.44 -7.47 3.61
N LEU A 52 -3.84 -7.31 4.78
CA LEU A 52 -4.22 -8.07 5.98
C LEU A 52 -5.39 -7.44 6.73
N ASP A 53 -5.52 -6.12 6.68
CA ASP A 53 -6.61 -5.41 7.35
C ASP A 53 -6.75 -4.01 6.76
N PHE A 54 -7.92 -3.40 6.99
CA PHE A 54 -8.25 -2.06 6.53
C PHE A 54 -8.93 -1.27 7.64
N GLN A 55 -8.61 0.01 7.71
CA GLN A 55 -9.33 0.97 8.52
C GLN A 55 -9.79 2.10 7.61
N TRP A 56 -11.08 2.35 7.58
CA TRP A 56 -11.66 3.40 6.74
C TRP A 56 -11.88 4.66 7.54
N LEU A 57 -11.41 5.79 7.02
CA LEU A 57 -11.74 7.10 7.57
C LEU A 57 -12.85 7.68 6.72
N VAL A 58 -14.02 7.90 7.31
CA VAL A 58 -15.20 8.31 6.59
C VAL A 58 -15.77 9.62 7.17
N SER A 59 -16.58 10.30 6.36
CA SER A 59 -17.30 11.49 6.78
C SER A 59 -18.33 11.14 7.87
N SER A 60 -18.82 12.15 8.59
CA SER A 60 -19.76 11.94 9.69
C SER A 60 -21.06 11.28 9.25
N ASP A 61 -21.49 11.47 8.02
CA ASP A 61 -22.67 10.82 7.45
C ASP A 61 -22.36 9.44 6.83
N ARG A 62 -21.10 9.01 6.87
CA ARG A 62 -20.59 7.71 6.35
C ARG A 62 -20.76 7.52 4.85
N LYS A 63 -20.92 8.59 4.09
CA LYS A 63 -21.13 8.53 2.64
C LYS A 63 -19.86 8.77 1.85
N VAL A 64 -18.88 9.47 2.43
CA VAL A 64 -17.65 9.86 1.75
C VAL A 64 -16.46 9.22 2.41
N LEU A 65 -15.65 8.52 1.62
CA LEU A 65 -14.36 8.00 2.07
C LEU A 65 -13.35 9.14 2.08
N LEU A 66 -12.77 9.43 3.24
CA LEU A 66 -11.76 10.48 3.41
C LEU A 66 -10.34 9.93 3.30
N GLY A 67 -10.15 8.66 3.56
CA GLY A 67 -8.87 7.97 3.48
C GLY A 67 -8.95 6.59 4.06
N ALA A 68 -7.84 5.86 3.97
CA ALA A 68 -7.75 4.50 4.48
C ALA A 68 -6.38 4.26 5.11
N ARG A 69 -6.35 3.39 6.12
CA ARG A 69 -5.11 2.79 6.61
C ARG A 69 -5.15 1.31 6.23
N ILE A 70 -4.08 0.86 5.60
CA ILE A 70 -4.01 -0.48 5.02
C ILE A 70 -2.86 -1.23 5.71
N LEU A 71 -3.16 -2.33 6.37
CA LEU A 71 -2.15 -3.16 7.03
C LEU A 71 -1.54 -4.09 5.99
N VAL A 72 -0.28 -3.89 5.66
CA VAL A 72 0.42 -4.66 4.62
C VAL A 72 1.44 -5.65 5.19
N ALA A 73 1.80 -5.55 6.46
CA ALA A 73 2.66 -6.50 7.14
C ALA A 73 2.31 -6.59 8.61
N PHE A 74 2.38 -7.79 9.16
CA PHE A 74 2.04 -8.08 10.56
C PHE A 74 2.79 -9.32 11.01
N GLY A 75 3.06 -9.40 12.32
CA GLY A 75 3.66 -10.60 12.91
C GLY A 75 5.18 -10.51 13.12
N GLY A 76 5.85 -9.66 12.40
CA GLY A 76 7.20 -9.12 12.66
C GLY A 76 6.98 -7.62 12.75
N PRO A 77 7.45 -6.81 11.78
CA PRO A 77 7.03 -5.41 11.74
C PRO A 77 5.56 -5.30 11.39
N ASN A 78 4.86 -4.35 12.02
CA ASN A 78 3.54 -3.93 11.59
C ASN A 78 3.73 -2.73 10.65
N ILE A 79 3.25 -2.83 9.43
CA ILE A 79 3.40 -1.76 8.45
C ILE A 79 2.03 -1.37 7.91
N TRP A 80 1.72 -0.08 8.04
CA TRP A 80 0.48 0.52 7.59
C TRP A 80 0.75 1.52 6.49
N VAL A 81 -0.08 1.51 5.47
CA VAL A 81 -0.12 2.58 4.46
C VAL A 81 -1.30 3.48 4.79
N ASP A 82 -1.03 4.78 4.97
CA ASP A 82 -2.05 5.78 5.25
C ASP A 82 -2.25 6.62 3.98
N THR A 83 -3.37 6.40 3.29
CA THR A 83 -3.62 7.06 2.00
C THR A 83 -3.96 8.53 2.16
N ARG A 84 -4.45 8.92 3.33
CA ARG A 84 -4.81 10.32 3.56
C ARG A 84 -3.59 11.23 3.63
N THR A 85 -2.50 10.73 4.21
CA THR A 85 -1.28 11.49 4.39
C THR A 85 -0.19 11.13 3.38
N GLY A 86 -0.35 10.03 2.62
CA GLY A 86 0.67 9.54 1.71
C GLY A 86 1.87 8.96 2.45
N ARG A 87 1.65 8.31 3.57
CA ARG A 87 2.72 7.81 4.45
C ARG A 87 2.64 6.30 4.62
N VAL A 88 3.82 5.69 4.71
CA VAL A 88 3.98 4.29 5.10
C VAL A 88 4.60 4.31 6.50
N GLU A 89 3.92 3.75 7.47
CA GLU A 89 4.33 3.76 8.88
C GLU A 89 4.64 2.35 9.35
N GLY A 90 5.82 2.15 9.93
CA GLY A 90 6.25 0.87 10.46
C GLY A 90 6.50 0.92 11.95
N HIS A 91 6.19 -0.20 12.63
CA HIS A 91 6.39 -0.36 14.06
C HIS A 91 6.94 -1.76 14.34
N TRP A 92 8.05 -1.84 15.08
CA TRP A 92 8.62 -3.12 15.49
C TRP A 92 9.47 -2.93 16.74
N TRP A 93 9.15 -3.69 17.81
CA TRP A 93 9.94 -3.70 19.06
C TRP A 93 10.14 -2.30 19.66
N GLY A 94 9.09 -1.48 19.64
CA GLY A 94 9.15 -0.11 20.14
C GLY A 94 9.82 0.88 19.19
N GLU A 95 10.37 0.43 18.07
CA GLU A 95 10.93 1.28 17.03
C GLU A 95 9.85 1.69 16.04
N THR A 96 9.99 2.85 15.43
CA THR A 96 9.09 3.34 14.40
C THR A 96 9.87 3.82 13.19
N ALA A 97 9.25 3.70 12.02
CA ALA A 97 9.82 4.22 10.78
C ALA A 97 8.69 4.81 9.94
N VAL A 98 9.02 5.78 9.12
CA VAL A 98 8.07 6.44 8.22
C VAL A 98 8.74 6.64 6.87
N ALA A 99 8.00 6.36 5.81
CA ALA A 99 8.35 6.73 4.45
C ALA A 99 7.16 7.44 3.83
N GLU A 100 7.41 8.32 2.89
CA GLU A 100 6.35 9.03 2.18
C GLU A 100 6.40 8.66 0.71
N TYR A 101 5.23 8.62 0.06
CA TYR A 101 5.16 8.47 -1.39
C TYR A 101 4.55 9.74 -1.99
N PRO A 102 4.96 10.10 -3.22
CA PRO A 102 4.46 11.32 -3.86
C PRO A 102 3.00 11.19 -4.27
N GLN A 103 2.30 12.30 -4.36
CA GLN A 103 0.93 12.34 -4.85
C GLN A 103 0.93 12.34 -6.39
N ASN A 104 1.32 11.21 -6.95
CA ASN A 104 1.42 10.98 -8.40
C ASN A 104 0.35 9.98 -8.87
N ASN A 105 0.53 9.41 -10.05
CA ASN A 105 -0.41 8.44 -10.61
C ASN A 105 -0.57 7.20 -9.74
N GLY A 106 0.50 6.74 -9.10
CA GLY A 106 0.43 5.60 -8.19
C GLY A 106 -0.47 5.86 -6.99
N ALA A 107 -0.32 7.05 -6.38
CA ALA A 107 -1.19 7.45 -5.27
C ALA A 107 -2.65 7.57 -5.73
N ALA A 108 -2.89 8.14 -6.89
CA ALA A 108 -4.25 8.27 -7.46
C ALA A 108 -4.86 6.90 -7.73
N GLU A 109 -4.10 5.97 -8.28
CA GLU A 109 -4.56 4.61 -8.53
C GLU A 109 -4.93 3.90 -7.21
N LEU A 110 -4.11 4.09 -6.17
CA LEU A 110 -4.38 3.51 -4.86
C LEU A 110 -5.65 4.10 -4.24
N ASP A 111 -5.85 5.41 -4.34
CA ASP A 111 -7.06 6.07 -3.86
C ASP A 111 -8.30 5.55 -4.58
N ASP A 112 -8.25 5.40 -5.88
CA ASP A 112 -9.35 4.87 -6.69
C ASP A 112 -9.67 3.42 -6.31
N ALA A 113 -8.65 2.61 -6.05
CA ALA A 113 -8.82 1.23 -5.61
C ALA A 113 -9.49 1.17 -4.22
N CYS A 114 -9.09 2.05 -3.29
CA CYS A 114 -9.72 2.15 -1.98
C CYS A 114 -11.21 2.53 -2.10
N GLU A 115 -11.53 3.49 -2.97
CA GLU A 115 -12.92 3.88 -3.24
C GLU A 115 -13.73 2.69 -3.77
N ALA A 116 -13.17 1.94 -4.72
CA ALA A 116 -13.82 0.78 -5.29
C ALA A 116 -14.10 -0.30 -4.23
N LEU A 117 -13.14 -0.55 -3.36
CA LEU A 117 -13.27 -1.55 -2.31
C LEU A 117 -14.26 -1.10 -1.23
N PHE A 118 -14.22 0.17 -0.86
CA PHE A 118 -15.14 0.74 0.12
C PHE A 118 -16.60 0.70 -0.36
N ALA A 119 -16.82 0.87 -1.66
CA ALA A 119 -18.17 0.86 -2.27
C ALA A 119 -18.78 -0.54 -2.39
N CYS A 120 -17.99 -1.59 -2.22
CA CYS A 120 -18.48 -2.97 -2.33
C CYS A 120 -19.39 -3.40 -1.17
#